data_7e6964039f57dd8bbc596ab86a313f44
#
_entry.id   7e6964039f57dd8bbc596ab86a313f44
#
_cell.length_a   1.000
_cell.length_b   1.000
_cell.length_c   1.000
_cell.angle_alpha   90.00
_cell.angle_beta   90.00
_cell.angle_gamma   90.00
#
_symmetry.space_group_name_H-M   'P 1'
#
loop_
_entity.id
_entity.type
_entity.pdbx_description
1 polymer ?
#
loop_
_entity_poly.entity_id
_entity_poly.type
_entity_poly.pdbx_seq_one_letter_code
_entity_poly.pdbx_strand_id
1 'polypeptide(L)'
;MPYWIDTADFDVEFHVRHIALPEPGDWRQLMIQVARLHARPLDRHRPLWEIYVIGGLDHIPGLPPGCFALFYKMHHAAVDGMASLHVISQMHTENPNPVTHREKPEAIITDREPGLMEMGSRAIFNQGRRTAALSRLAVGSAFKLAKSAGDIAFGERHIGDLINDFAPAPKTHFSGKISPHRVAEGVGLPLAAFKALRGKVKGITINDIFLAVVSGAMRRYLLAHQELPDESLAAMMPVSLRENASAGGNGVGVARTSLHTDIEDPLERLQACHDSATAQKGEDSVLSNEMPVLTENLPGVLTGWLVNRMAPSMNTVVSNVRGPAQAQYLAGAELQRLYPISIPTDAIGINHTAVSYAGYMWVGVVACRDMLPDPESYAQCIRDSFN
;
A
#
# COMPACT_ATOMS: atom_id res chain seq x y z
N MET A 1 3.66 -18.42 16.07
CA MET A 1 2.56 -18.02 15.18
C MET A 1 1.68 -17.06 15.94
N PRO A 2 1.29 -15.92 15.41
CA PRO A 2 0.27 -15.10 16.04
C PRO A 2 -1.08 -15.82 16.00
N TYR A 3 -1.85 -15.70 17.07
CA TYR A 3 -3.21 -16.20 17.16
C TYR A 3 -4.16 -15.01 17.28
N TRP A 4 -5.32 -15.13 16.68
CA TRP A 4 -6.44 -14.23 16.92
C TRP A 4 -7.18 -14.77 18.15
N ILE A 5 -7.38 -13.93 19.13
CA ILE A 5 -8.20 -14.20 20.31
C ILE A 5 -9.15 -13.03 20.50
N ASP A 6 -10.37 -13.35 20.94
CA ASP A 6 -11.31 -12.31 21.29
C ASP A 6 -10.88 -11.64 22.59
N THR A 7 -11.10 -10.33 22.71
CA THR A 7 -10.82 -9.60 23.95
C THR A 7 -12.11 -9.39 24.73
N ALA A 8 -12.08 -9.75 26.02
CA ALA A 8 -13.21 -9.53 26.91
C ALA A 8 -13.33 -8.05 27.34
N ASP A 9 -12.19 -7.35 27.43
CA ASP A 9 -12.10 -5.97 27.93
C ASP A 9 -11.98 -4.98 26.75
N PHE A 10 -12.95 -5.02 25.83
CA PHE A 10 -12.98 -4.09 24.71
C PHE A 10 -13.50 -2.72 25.14
N ASP A 11 -12.67 -1.71 24.99
CA ASP A 11 -12.97 -0.31 25.29
C ASP A 11 -13.03 0.51 24.00
N VAL A 12 -14.25 0.84 23.55
CA VAL A 12 -14.46 1.62 22.33
C VAL A 12 -13.89 3.03 22.45
N GLU A 13 -13.89 3.64 23.63
CA GLU A 13 -13.38 5.01 23.84
C GLU A 13 -11.85 5.08 23.71
N PHE A 14 -11.16 3.97 23.99
CA PHE A 14 -9.75 3.84 23.68
C PHE A 14 -9.50 3.82 22.17
N HIS A 15 -10.35 3.15 21.41
CA HIS A 15 -10.16 2.94 19.98
C HIS A 15 -10.69 4.06 19.09
N VAL A 16 -11.76 4.75 19.53
CA VAL A 16 -12.38 5.85 18.78
C VAL A 16 -12.20 7.15 19.55
N ARG A 17 -11.42 8.06 18.97
CA ARG A 17 -11.04 9.31 19.66
C ARG A 17 -11.45 10.51 18.84
N HIS A 18 -11.96 11.54 19.52
CA HIS A 18 -12.26 12.84 18.90
C HIS A 18 -11.16 13.83 19.24
N ILE A 19 -10.65 14.49 18.20
CA ILE A 19 -9.68 15.60 18.29
C ILE A 19 -10.09 16.71 17.35
N ALA A 20 -9.54 17.91 17.55
CA ALA A 20 -9.77 19.04 16.68
C ALA A 20 -8.44 19.66 16.20
N LEU A 21 -8.44 20.20 14.99
CA LEU A 21 -7.32 21.00 14.53
C LEU A 21 -7.36 22.37 15.23
N PRO A 22 -6.19 23.00 15.47
CA PRO A 22 -6.15 24.40 15.86
C PRO A 22 -6.56 25.29 14.69
N GLU A 23 -6.99 26.51 14.98
CA GLU A 23 -7.20 27.49 13.93
C GLU A 23 -5.89 27.76 13.14
N PRO A 24 -5.96 27.93 11.81
CA PRO A 24 -7.15 28.09 11.00
C PRO A 24 -7.82 26.79 10.54
N GLY A 25 -7.34 25.60 10.87
CA GLY A 25 -7.93 24.31 10.45
C GLY A 25 -7.73 24.06 8.94
N ASP A 26 -6.54 24.31 8.45
CA ASP A 26 -6.18 24.18 7.04
C ASP A 26 -5.66 22.78 6.68
N TRP A 27 -5.43 22.56 5.39
CA TRP A 27 -4.91 21.29 4.86
C TRP A 27 -3.56 20.91 5.44
N ARG A 28 -2.67 21.87 5.60
CA ARG A 28 -1.33 21.66 6.17
C ARG A 28 -1.40 21.11 7.59
N GLN A 29 -2.26 21.72 8.43
CA GLN A 29 -2.46 21.27 9.80
C GLN A 29 -3.07 19.88 9.87
N LEU A 30 -4.02 19.56 8.97
CA LEU A 30 -4.58 18.22 8.86
C LEU A 30 -3.48 17.20 8.52
N MET A 31 -2.66 17.46 7.51
CA MET A 31 -1.60 16.52 7.10
C MET A 31 -0.51 16.35 8.16
N ILE A 32 -0.16 17.41 8.89
CA ILE A 32 0.75 17.32 10.06
C ILE A 32 0.14 16.42 11.14
N GLN A 33 -1.15 16.58 11.43
CA GLN A 33 -1.83 15.76 12.44
C GLN A 33 -1.93 14.30 12.00
N VAL A 34 -2.29 14.04 10.76
CA VAL A 34 -2.31 12.70 10.14
C VAL A 34 -0.92 12.05 10.25
N ALA A 35 0.13 12.76 9.87
CA ALA A 35 1.50 12.26 9.96
C ALA A 35 1.94 11.90 11.39
N ARG A 36 1.54 12.70 12.38
CA ARG A 36 1.80 12.44 13.82
C ARG A 36 1.05 11.19 14.30
N LEU A 37 -0.21 11.04 13.93
CA LEU A 37 -1.03 9.87 14.28
C LEU A 37 -0.49 8.61 13.58
N HIS A 38 -0.11 8.74 12.31
CA HIS A 38 0.47 7.65 11.53
C HIS A 38 1.79 7.14 12.13
N ALA A 39 2.65 8.03 12.58
CA ALA A 39 3.97 7.69 13.13
C ALA A 39 3.93 6.92 14.46
N ARG A 40 2.83 7.02 15.22
CA ARG A 40 2.70 6.34 16.51
C ARG A 40 2.44 4.85 16.29
N PRO A 41 3.09 3.93 17.02
CA PRO A 41 2.74 2.51 17.00
C PRO A 41 1.36 2.27 17.60
N LEU A 42 0.67 1.22 17.11
CA LEU A 42 -0.52 0.68 17.77
C LEU A 42 -0.12 -0.10 19.03
N ASP A 43 -0.96 -0.07 20.06
CA ASP A 43 -0.81 -0.93 21.23
C ASP A 43 -1.10 -2.38 20.83
N ARG A 44 -0.08 -3.26 20.97
CA ARG A 44 -0.22 -4.68 20.61
C ARG A 44 -0.94 -5.52 21.66
N HIS A 45 -1.24 -4.97 22.82
CA HIS A 45 -2.03 -5.62 23.87
C HIS A 45 -3.53 -5.39 23.70
N ARG A 46 -3.91 -4.64 22.66
CA ARG A 46 -5.30 -4.30 22.32
C ARG A 46 -5.60 -4.68 20.88
N PRO A 47 -6.88 -4.68 20.46
CA PRO A 47 -7.23 -4.82 19.04
C PRO A 47 -6.45 -3.84 18.17
N LEU A 48 -5.92 -4.33 17.04
CA LEU A 48 -4.90 -3.65 16.24
C LEU A 48 -5.48 -2.58 15.30
N TRP A 49 -6.30 -1.69 15.84
CA TRP A 49 -6.88 -0.57 15.11
C TRP A 49 -7.19 0.62 16.02
N GLU A 50 -7.23 1.79 15.44
CA GLU A 50 -7.67 3.06 16.07
C GLU A 50 -8.38 3.90 15.02
N ILE A 51 -9.38 4.69 15.43
CA ILE A 51 -10.09 5.66 14.62
C ILE A 51 -10.01 7.03 15.31
N TYR A 52 -9.66 8.05 14.53
CA TYR A 52 -9.68 9.43 14.99
C TYR A 52 -10.70 10.22 14.19
N VAL A 53 -11.64 10.85 14.88
CA VAL A 53 -12.54 11.85 14.32
C VAL A 53 -11.87 13.19 14.52
N ILE A 54 -11.52 13.86 13.42
CA ILE A 54 -10.76 15.12 13.43
C ILE A 54 -11.69 16.24 12.98
N GLY A 55 -12.08 17.13 13.90
CA GLY A 55 -12.88 18.32 13.63
C GLY A 55 -12.02 19.56 13.34
N GLY A 56 -12.67 20.68 13.07
CA GLY A 56 -12.01 21.96 12.82
C GLY A 56 -11.35 22.05 11.43
N LEU A 57 -12.00 21.51 10.40
CA LEU A 57 -11.53 21.56 9.01
C LEU A 57 -12.13 22.77 8.28
N ASP A 58 -11.93 23.98 8.81
CA ASP A 58 -12.69 25.16 8.40
C ASP A 58 -12.10 25.85 7.15
N HIS A 59 -10.81 25.66 6.89
CA HIS A 59 -10.10 26.32 5.78
C HIS A 59 -9.45 25.34 4.80
N ILE A 60 -10.14 24.24 4.48
CA ILE A 60 -9.68 23.29 3.45
C ILE A 60 -10.42 23.57 2.13
N PRO A 61 -9.73 24.01 1.07
CA PRO A 61 -10.36 24.35 -0.20
C PRO A 61 -11.20 23.21 -0.78
N GLY A 62 -12.42 23.52 -1.22
CA GLY A 62 -13.33 22.58 -1.87
C GLY A 62 -13.98 21.57 -0.93
N LEU A 63 -13.91 21.75 0.39
CA LEU A 63 -14.78 21.07 1.35
C LEU A 63 -15.90 21.99 1.80
N PRO A 64 -17.14 21.46 1.97
CA PRO A 64 -18.23 22.23 2.55
C PRO A 64 -17.97 22.54 4.04
N PRO A 65 -18.59 23.57 4.61
CA PRO A 65 -18.52 23.86 6.05
C PRO A 65 -19.02 22.69 6.90
N GLY A 66 -18.42 22.51 8.08
CA GLY A 66 -18.80 21.44 9.02
C GLY A 66 -18.26 20.07 8.67
N CYS A 67 -17.33 19.97 7.73
CA CYS A 67 -16.63 18.73 7.45
C CYS A 67 -15.75 18.30 8.63
N PHE A 68 -15.59 16.99 8.76
CA PHE A 68 -14.62 16.38 9.65
C PHE A 68 -13.82 15.30 8.88
N ALA A 69 -12.65 14.95 9.35
CA ALA A 69 -11.88 13.85 8.78
C ALA A 69 -11.97 12.62 9.71
N LEU A 70 -11.98 11.45 9.08
CA LEU A 70 -11.83 10.18 9.77
C LEU A 70 -10.46 9.60 9.41
N PHE A 71 -9.61 9.44 10.39
CA PHE A 71 -8.34 8.76 10.22
C PHE A 71 -8.45 7.34 10.76
N TYR A 72 -8.58 6.38 9.84
CA TYR A 72 -8.59 4.95 10.15
C TYR A 72 -7.17 4.42 10.19
N LYS A 73 -6.78 3.84 11.28
CA LYS A 73 -5.47 3.24 11.47
C LYS A 73 -5.63 1.77 11.84
N MET A 74 -5.08 0.90 11.00
CA MET A 74 -5.15 -0.55 11.16
C MET A 74 -3.76 -1.16 10.96
N HIS A 75 -3.45 -2.19 11.73
CA HIS A 75 -2.18 -2.90 11.56
C HIS A 75 -2.24 -3.79 10.32
N HIS A 76 -1.22 -3.72 9.49
CA HIS A 76 -1.18 -4.43 8.21
C HIS A 76 -1.18 -5.97 8.35
N ALA A 77 -0.83 -6.51 9.55
CA ALA A 77 -0.98 -7.93 9.84
C ALA A 77 -2.45 -8.37 9.95
N ALA A 78 -3.37 -7.43 10.23
CA ALA A 78 -4.80 -7.70 10.35
C ALA A 78 -5.51 -7.63 9.01
N VAL A 79 -5.14 -6.64 8.18
CA VAL A 79 -5.83 -6.33 6.92
C VAL A 79 -4.83 -5.83 5.88
N ASP A 80 -5.00 -6.25 4.62
CA ASP A 80 -4.34 -5.65 3.47
C ASP A 80 -5.14 -4.46 2.91
N GLY A 81 -4.64 -3.80 1.85
CA GLY A 81 -5.28 -2.63 1.28
C GLY A 81 -6.72 -2.87 0.80
N MET A 82 -7.02 -4.03 0.21
CA MET A 82 -8.38 -4.39 -0.22
C MET A 82 -9.28 -4.71 0.97
N ALA A 83 -8.78 -5.48 1.94
CA ALA A 83 -9.52 -5.81 3.15
C ALA A 83 -9.79 -4.56 4.00
N SER A 84 -8.87 -3.59 4.06
CA SER A 84 -9.08 -2.31 4.74
C SER A 84 -10.24 -1.53 4.13
N LEU A 85 -10.30 -1.42 2.79
CA LEU A 85 -11.41 -0.75 2.11
C LEU A 85 -12.74 -1.49 2.32
N HIS A 86 -12.72 -2.83 2.38
CA HIS A 86 -13.90 -3.60 2.71
C HIS A 86 -14.40 -3.31 4.12
N VAL A 87 -13.52 -3.29 5.13
CA VAL A 87 -13.88 -2.92 6.51
C VAL A 87 -14.47 -1.50 6.56
N ILE A 88 -13.83 -0.53 5.89
CA ILE A 88 -14.33 0.84 5.81
C ILE A 88 -15.71 0.87 5.15
N SER A 89 -15.90 0.14 4.03
CA SER A 89 -17.18 0.09 3.33
C SER A 89 -18.32 -0.50 4.15
N GLN A 90 -18.02 -1.43 5.08
CA GLN A 90 -19.04 -1.98 6.00
C GLN A 90 -19.52 -0.94 7.04
N MET A 91 -18.75 0.09 7.31
CA MET A 91 -19.10 1.19 8.21
C MET A 91 -19.89 2.30 7.50
N HIS A 92 -19.88 2.31 6.16
CA HIS A 92 -20.56 3.28 5.34
C HIS A 92 -21.79 2.68 4.67
N THR A 93 -22.68 3.54 4.21
CA THR A 93 -23.88 3.16 3.45
C THR A 93 -23.92 3.93 2.13
N GLU A 94 -24.59 3.40 1.12
CA GLU A 94 -24.87 4.12 -0.13
C GLU A 94 -26.09 5.03 -0.04
N ASN A 95 -26.80 5.01 1.11
CA ASN A 95 -27.96 5.82 1.37
C ASN A 95 -27.66 6.82 2.49
N PRO A 96 -27.89 8.14 2.28
CA PRO A 96 -27.68 9.15 3.31
C PRO A 96 -28.61 8.99 4.53
N ASN A 97 -29.75 8.31 4.36
CA ASN A 97 -30.71 8.05 5.43
C ASN A 97 -30.83 6.54 5.69
N PRO A 98 -29.80 5.91 6.25
CA PRO A 98 -29.87 4.48 6.52
C PRO A 98 -30.93 4.20 7.59
N VAL A 99 -31.78 3.18 7.34
CA VAL A 99 -32.68 2.67 8.38
C VAL A 99 -31.80 1.94 9.41
N THR A 100 -31.60 2.56 10.56
CA THR A 100 -30.73 2.04 11.63
C THR A 100 -31.47 1.01 12.49
N HIS A 101 -31.99 -0.06 11.90
CA HIS A 101 -32.31 -1.27 12.66
C HIS A 101 -31.06 -2.14 12.77
N ARG A 102 -30.11 -1.73 13.61
CA ARG A 102 -29.07 -2.65 14.05
C ARG A 102 -29.66 -3.49 15.16
N GLU A 103 -29.88 -4.77 14.89
CA GLU A 103 -30.03 -5.75 15.93
C GLU A 103 -28.83 -5.63 16.85
N LYS A 104 -29.05 -5.62 18.17
CA LYS A 104 -27.94 -5.73 19.11
C LYS A 104 -27.13 -6.96 18.72
N PRO A 105 -25.80 -6.81 18.51
CA PRO A 105 -25.00 -7.99 18.26
C PRO A 105 -25.24 -8.97 19.41
N GLU A 106 -25.49 -10.24 19.08
CA GLU A 106 -25.49 -11.31 20.08
C GLU A 106 -24.21 -11.19 20.91
N ALA A 107 -24.32 -11.46 22.21
CA ALA A 107 -23.17 -11.38 23.09
C ALA A 107 -22.01 -12.18 22.49
N ILE A 108 -20.90 -11.47 22.21
CA ILE A 108 -19.70 -12.11 21.67
C ILE A 108 -19.25 -13.11 22.74
N ILE A 109 -19.39 -14.40 22.45
CA ILE A 109 -18.86 -15.46 23.29
C ILE A 109 -17.33 -15.41 23.05
N THR A 110 -16.61 -14.84 24.00
CA THR A 110 -15.15 -14.77 23.93
C THR A 110 -14.58 -16.17 24.05
N ASP A 111 -13.77 -16.56 23.09
CA ASP A 111 -12.99 -17.78 23.16
C ASP A 111 -12.00 -17.68 24.33
N ARG A 112 -11.86 -18.77 25.08
CA ARG A 112 -10.85 -18.84 26.15
C ARG A 112 -9.45 -18.76 25.54
N GLU A 113 -8.51 -18.20 26.28
CA GLU A 113 -7.09 -18.27 25.91
C GLU A 113 -6.66 -19.74 25.75
N PRO A 114 -6.00 -20.12 24.64
CA PRO A 114 -5.57 -21.49 24.42
C PRO A 114 -4.52 -21.90 25.45
N GLY A 115 -4.71 -23.07 26.07
CA GLY A 115 -3.74 -23.62 27.02
C GLY A 115 -2.41 -24.00 26.38
N LEU A 116 -1.33 -24.10 27.19
CA LEU A 116 0.02 -24.42 26.69
C LEU A 116 0.09 -25.73 25.89
N MET A 117 -0.65 -26.76 26.26
CA MET A 117 -0.71 -28.02 25.50
C MET A 117 -1.39 -27.83 24.12
N GLU A 118 -2.46 -27.04 24.07
CA GLU A 118 -3.15 -26.73 22.83
C GLU A 118 -2.25 -25.88 21.92
N MET A 119 -1.58 -24.89 22.47
CA MET A 119 -0.59 -24.09 21.73
C MET A 119 0.55 -24.97 21.20
N GLY A 120 1.06 -25.90 22.02
CA GLY A 120 2.11 -26.85 21.62
C GLY A 120 1.67 -27.76 20.48
N SER A 121 0.48 -28.38 20.57
CA SER A 121 -0.06 -29.25 19.53
C SER A 121 -0.30 -28.50 18.21
N ARG A 122 -0.89 -27.30 18.29
CA ARG A 122 -1.08 -26.42 17.11
C ARG A 122 0.26 -25.97 16.51
N ALA A 123 1.28 -25.69 17.34
CA ALA A 123 2.61 -25.33 16.86
C ALA A 123 3.25 -26.47 16.06
N ILE A 124 3.20 -27.71 16.58
CA ILE A 124 3.73 -28.92 15.91
C ILE A 124 3.01 -29.14 14.56
N PHE A 125 1.68 -29.12 14.58
CA PHE A 125 0.88 -29.29 13.35
C PHE A 125 1.19 -28.21 12.32
N ASN A 126 1.26 -26.95 12.73
CA ASN A 126 1.60 -25.84 11.86
C ASN A 126 3.05 -25.93 11.34
N GLN A 127 3.98 -26.43 12.16
CA GLN A 127 5.37 -26.69 11.71
C GLN A 127 5.39 -27.75 10.61
N GLY A 128 4.62 -28.82 10.75
CA GLY A 128 4.47 -29.84 9.70
C GLY A 128 3.93 -29.26 8.37
N ARG A 129 2.88 -28.44 8.45
CA ARG A 129 2.33 -27.75 7.27
C ARG A 129 3.32 -26.80 6.62
N ARG A 130 4.07 -26.01 7.41
CA ARG A 130 5.12 -25.10 6.92
C ARG A 130 6.24 -25.87 6.21
N THR A 131 6.73 -26.94 6.83
CA THR A 131 7.76 -27.78 6.22
C THR A 131 7.27 -28.37 4.90
N ALA A 132 6.04 -28.86 4.83
CA ALA A 132 5.45 -29.35 3.59
C ALA A 132 5.30 -28.26 2.52
N ALA A 133 4.89 -27.04 2.90
CA ALA A 133 4.79 -25.91 1.98
C ALA A 133 6.16 -25.51 1.42
N LEU A 134 7.17 -25.38 2.29
CA LEU A 134 8.54 -25.05 1.89
C LEU A 134 9.17 -26.15 1.02
N SER A 135 8.89 -27.44 1.31
CA SER A 135 9.36 -28.55 0.48
C SER A 135 8.74 -28.53 -0.91
N ARG A 136 7.43 -28.25 -1.02
CA ARG A 136 6.76 -28.09 -2.32
C ARG A 136 7.34 -26.92 -3.11
N LEU A 137 7.60 -25.80 -2.42
CA LEU A 137 8.23 -24.63 -3.04
C LEU A 137 9.63 -24.99 -3.55
N ALA A 138 10.47 -25.65 -2.72
CA ALA A 138 11.82 -26.04 -3.11
C ALA A 138 11.83 -26.97 -4.35
N VAL A 139 10.90 -27.93 -4.42
CA VAL A 139 10.75 -28.80 -5.59
C VAL A 139 10.28 -28.00 -6.81
N GLY A 140 9.29 -27.11 -6.64
CA GLY A 140 8.81 -26.25 -7.71
C GLY A 140 9.88 -25.29 -8.24
N SER A 141 10.64 -24.67 -7.33
CA SER A 141 11.74 -23.76 -7.69
C SER A 141 12.91 -24.50 -8.35
N ALA A 142 13.22 -25.72 -7.89
CA ALA A 142 14.23 -26.55 -8.56
C ALA A 142 13.81 -26.92 -9.98
N PHE A 143 12.53 -27.25 -10.19
CA PHE A 143 12.00 -27.52 -11.53
C PHE A 143 12.01 -26.29 -12.43
N LYS A 144 11.63 -25.11 -11.91
CA LYS A 144 11.70 -23.83 -12.63
C LYS A 144 13.14 -23.44 -12.97
N LEU A 145 14.09 -23.64 -12.04
CA LEU A 145 15.51 -23.41 -12.29
C LEU A 145 16.06 -24.35 -13.37
N ALA A 146 15.66 -25.63 -13.35
CA ALA A 146 16.03 -26.57 -14.40
C ALA A 146 15.45 -26.17 -15.77
N LYS A 147 14.18 -25.72 -15.82
CA LYS A 147 13.56 -25.19 -17.01
C LYS A 147 14.26 -23.91 -17.49
N SER A 148 14.50 -22.95 -16.59
CA SER A 148 15.22 -21.69 -16.93
C SER A 148 16.66 -21.96 -17.41
N ALA A 149 17.35 -22.95 -16.85
CA ALA A 149 18.66 -23.37 -17.36
C ALA A 149 18.57 -23.95 -18.78
N GLY A 150 17.48 -24.68 -19.08
CA GLY A 150 17.15 -25.11 -20.43
C GLY A 150 16.88 -23.92 -21.36
N ASP A 151 16.00 -23.02 -20.97
CA ASP A 151 15.63 -21.82 -21.74
C ASP A 151 16.85 -20.91 -22.02
N ILE A 152 17.80 -20.83 -21.06
CA ILE A 152 19.07 -20.12 -21.24
C ILE A 152 19.99 -20.87 -22.21
N ALA A 153 20.06 -22.21 -22.11
CA ALA A 153 20.89 -23.01 -22.99
C ALA A 153 20.40 -22.98 -24.44
N PHE A 154 19.09 -22.79 -24.66
CA PHE A 154 18.47 -22.68 -25.96
C PHE A 154 18.31 -21.22 -26.44
N GLY A 155 18.79 -20.21 -25.66
CA GLY A 155 18.78 -18.78 -26.05
C GLY A 155 17.43 -18.08 -25.92
N GLU A 156 16.44 -18.70 -25.26
CA GLU A 156 15.10 -18.15 -25.04
C GLU A 156 15.03 -17.16 -23.87
N ARG A 157 16.02 -17.17 -22.96
CA ARG A 157 16.14 -16.24 -21.82
C ARG A 157 17.60 -15.89 -21.52
N HIS A 158 17.81 -14.65 -21.02
CA HIS A 158 19.13 -14.22 -20.53
C HIS A 158 19.21 -14.38 -19.00
N ILE A 159 20.35 -14.83 -18.48
CA ILE A 159 20.64 -14.88 -17.03
C ILE A 159 20.45 -13.50 -16.37
N GLY A 160 20.66 -12.42 -17.15
CA GLY A 160 20.45 -11.04 -16.69
C GLY A 160 19.04 -10.74 -16.17
N ASP A 161 18.01 -11.38 -16.74
CA ASP A 161 16.61 -11.13 -16.40
C ASP A 161 16.27 -11.68 -15.00
N LEU A 162 16.86 -12.81 -14.60
CA LEU A 162 16.70 -13.39 -13.25
C LEU A 162 17.47 -12.60 -12.18
N ILE A 163 18.59 -11.98 -12.56
CA ILE A 163 19.42 -11.18 -11.63
C ILE A 163 18.85 -9.78 -11.46
N ASN A 164 18.21 -9.22 -12.48
CA ASN A 164 17.64 -7.87 -12.46
C ASN A 164 16.54 -7.67 -11.42
N ASP A 165 15.75 -8.69 -11.10
CA ASP A 165 14.72 -8.60 -10.05
C ASP A 165 15.30 -8.29 -8.66
N PHE A 166 16.58 -8.62 -8.43
CA PHE A 166 17.27 -8.42 -7.15
C PHE A 166 18.41 -7.40 -7.25
N ALA A 167 18.64 -6.78 -8.42
CA ALA A 167 19.65 -5.77 -8.57
C ALA A 167 19.32 -4.56 -7.67
N PRO A 168 20.31 -3.99 -6.97
CA PRO A 168 20.08 -2.77 -6.20
C PRO A 168 19.55 -1.66 -7.09
N ALA A 169 18.51 -0.97 -6.63
CA ALA A 169 18.03 0.23 -7.31
C ALA A 169 19.01 1.39 -7.11
N PRO A 170 19.03 2.39 -8.01
CA PRO A 170 19.85 3.57 -7.86
C PRO A 170 19.55 4.26 -6.52
N LYS A 171 20.61 4.70 -5.83
CA LYS A 171 20.46 5.36 -4.53
C LYS A 171 20.02 6.81 -4.72
N THR A 172 19.02 7.22 -3.94
CA THR A 172 18.58 8.60 -3.80
C THR A 172 18.50 8.93 -2.31
N HIS A 173 18.18 10.16 -1.94
CA HIS A 173 17.93 10.51 -0.53
C HIS A 173 16.73 9.76 0.09
N PHE A 174 15.86 9.12 -0.72
CA PHE A 174 14.81 8.21 -0.23
C PHE A 174 15.32 6.81 0.13
N SER A 175 16.57 6.48 -0.22
CA SER A 175 17.17 5.15 -0.06
C SER A 175 18.01 5.08 1.21
N GLY A 176 17.41 5.15 2.38
CA GLY A 176 18.15 5.14 3.63
C GLY A 176 17.33 4.55 4.79
N LYS A 177 17.89 4.64 5.98
CA LYS A 177 17.18 4.32 7.21
C LYS A 177 16.20 5.44 7.54
N ILE A 178 14.93 5.08 7.74
CA ILE A 178 13.90 6.05 8.08
C ILE A 178 13.98 6.47 9.55
N SER A 179 13.73 7.75 9.85
CA SER A 179 13.52 8.25 11.20
C SER A 179 12.10 7.92 11.71
N PRO A 180 11.80 8.13 12.99
CA PRO A 180 10.43 7.97 13.49
C PRO A 180 9.43 8.99 12.93
N HIS A 181 9.91 10.06 12.30
CA HIS A 181 9.07 11.16 11.85
C HIS A 181 8.53 10.91 10.45
N ARG A 182 7.27 11.27 10.23
CA ARG A 182 6.56 11.13 8.95
C ARG A 182 6.08 12.47 8.46
N VAL A 183 5.93 12.56 7.15
CA VAL A 183 5.11 13.53 6.44
C VAL A 183 4.05 12.79 5.65
N ALA A 184 2.91 13.43 5.48
CA ALA A 184 1.83 12.94 4.64
C ALA A 184 1.35 14.08 3.74
N GLU A 185 0.90 13.71 2.53
CA GLU A 185 0.29 14.64 1.59
C GLU A 185 -0.75 13.92 0.75
N GLY A 186 -1.71 14.66 0.21
CA GLY A 186 -2.81 14.12 -0.58
C GLY A 186 -3.08 14.91 -1.86
N VAL A 187 -3.25 14.19 -2.96
CA VAL A 187 -3.58 14.79 -4.27
C VAL A 187 -4.80 14.12 -4.86
N GLY A 188 -5.79 14.90 -5.30
CA GLY A 188 -6.92 14.42 -6.09
C GLY A 188 -6.69 14.66 -7.56
N LEU A 189 -6.71 13.59 -8.38
CA LEU A 189 -6.55 13.64 -9.82
C LEU A 189 -7.85 13.20 -10.51
N PRO A 190 -8.37 13.94 -11.51
CA PRO A 190 -9.63 13.60 -12.18
C PRO A 190 -9.57 12.23 -12.88
N LEU A 191 -10.37 11.27 -12.44
CA LEU A 191 -10.41 9.91 -13.03
C LEU A 191 -10.88 9.91 -14.49
N ALA A 192 -11.65 10.92 -14.90
CA ALA A 192 -12.06 11.09 -16.28
C ALA A 192 -10.88 11.29 -17.24
N ALA A 193 -9.83 12.00 -16.82
CA ALA A 193 -8.62 12.20 -17.63
C ALA A 193 -7.83 10.87 -17.78
N PHE A 194 -7.73 10.05 -16.72
CA PHE A 194 -7.16 8.70 -16.83
C PHE A 194 -7.91 7.83 -17.84
N LYS A 195 -9.25 7.87 -17.80
CA LYS A 195 -10.09 7.10 -18.73
C LYS A 195 -9.94 7.62 -20.17
N ALA A 196 -9.86 8.93 -20.36
CA ALA A 196 -9.67 9.55 -21.67
C ALA A 196 -8.31 9.16 -22.29
N LEU A 197 -7.23 9.22 -21.50
CA LEU A 197 -5.90 8.83 -21.96
C LEU A 197 -5.84 7.33 -22.30
N ARG A 198 -6.40 6.47 -21.42
CA ARG A 198 -6.54 5.03 -21.69
C ARG A 198 -7.28 4.74 -23.00
N GLY A 199 -8.28 5.54 -23.33
CA GLY A 199 -9.04 5.41 -24.59
C GLY A 199 -8.24 5.80 -25.83
N LYS A 200 -7.20 6.64 -25.70
CA LYS A 200 -6.35 7.11 -26.80
C LYS A 200 -5.14 6.22 -27.05
N VAL A 201 -4.60 5.58 -26.03
CA VAL A 201 -3.39 4.75 -26.15
C VAL A 201 -3.79 3.29 -25.95
N LYS A 202 -3.60 2.48 -26.98
CA LYS A 202 -4.02 1.06 -27.00
C LYS A 202 -3.20 0.24 -26.00
N GLY A 203 -3.88 -0.59 -25.21
CA GLY A 203 -3.27 -1.51 -24.25
C GLY A 203 -3.02 -0.92 -22.85
N ILE A 204 -2.92 0.40 -22.74
CA ILE A 204 -2.61 1.08 -21.47
C ILE A 204 -3.74 0.92 -20.44
N THR A 205 -3.37 0.68 -19.20
CA THR A 205 -4.28 0.60 -18.06
C THR A 205 -4.23 1.87 -17.20
N ILE A 206 -5.23 2.06 -16.33
CA ILE A 206 -5.21 3.16 -15.33
C ILE A 206 -3.99 3.03 -14.40
N ASN A 207 -3.57 1.80 -14.10
CA ASN A 207 -2.39 1.58 -13.26
C ASN A 207 -1.09 2.02 -13.95
N ASP A 208 -0.97 1.79 -15.25
CA ASP A 208 0.22 2.21 -16.01
C ASP A 208 0.32 3.75 -16.05
N ILE A 209 -0.82 4.43 -16.22
CA ILE A 209 -0.88 5.91 -16.17
C ILE A 209 -0.46 6.38 -14.77
N PHE A 210 -0.95 5.74 -13.71
CA PHE A 210 -0.57 6.10 -12.35
C PHE A 210 0.93 5.88 -12.08
N LEU A 211 1.50 4.78 -12.57
CA LEU A 211 2.96 4.53 -12.53
C LEU A 211 3.73 5.64 -13.24
N ALA A 212 3.30 6.04 -14.44
CA ALA A 212 3.95 7.11 -15.20
C ALA A 212 3.83 8.48 -14.49
N VAL A 213 2.70 8.76 -13.83
CA VAL A 213 2.53 9.98 -13.01
C VAL A 213 3.49 9.97 -11.84
N VAL A 214 3.61 8.87 -11.09
CA VAL A 214 4.58 8.75 -9.98
C VAL A 214 6.01 8.86 -10.49
N SER A 215 6.33 8.19 -11.61
CA SER A 215 7.63 8.29 -12.27
C SER A 215 8.00 9.74 -12.59
N GLY A 216 7.10 10.45 -13.27
CA GLY A 216 7.32 11.85 -13.62
C GLY A 216 7.44 12.78 -12.41
N ALA A 217 6.68 12.50 -11.35
CA ALA A 217 6.77 13.26 -10.10
C ALA A 217 8.13 13.06 -9.42
N MET A 218 8.60 11.81 -9.29
CA MET A 218 9.92 11.51 -8.73
C MET A 218 11.04 12.11 -9.58
N ARG A 219 10.95 11.98 -10.91
CA ARG A 219 11.90 12.60 -11.83
C ARG A 219 11.98 14.12 -11.60
N ARG A 220 10.84 14.82 -11.62
CA ARG A 220 10.79 16.28 -11.41
C ARG A 220 11.38 16.70 -10.08
N TYR A 221 10.99 16.01 -9.01
CA TYR A 221 11.49 16.31 -7.66
C TYR A 221 12.99 16.10 -7.54
N LEU A 222 13.52 14.97 -8.01
CA LEU A 222 14.94 14.67 -7.97
C LEU A 222 15.77 15.59 -8.89
N LEU A 223 15.26 15.98 -10.05
CA LEU A 223 15.88 16.97 -10.91
C LEU A 223 15.99 18.34 -10.22
N ALA A 224 14.93 18.79 -9.55
CA ALA A 224 14.95 20.05 -8.81
C ALA A 224 15.98 20.06 -7.67
N HIS A 225 16.30 18.88 -7.13
CA HIS A 225 17.33 18.71 -6.09
C HIS A 225 18.70 18.31 -6.66
N GLN A 226 18.87 18.21 -7.98
CA GLN A 226 20.11 17.79 -8.66
C GLN A 226 20.58 16.37 -8.24
N GLU A 227 19.62 15.48 -7.98
CA GLU A 227 19.85 14.12 -7.47
C GLU A 227 19.22 13.02 -8.35
N LEU A 228 18.76 13.36 -9.55
CA LEU A 228 18.20 12.33 -10.44
C LEU A 228 19.34 11.42 -10.92
N PRO A 229 19.27 10.10 -10.64
CA PRO A 229 20.24 9.15 -11.18
C PRO A 229 20.12 9.01 -12.70
N ASP A 230 21.22 8.65 -13.36
CA ASP A 230 21.24 8.32 -14.79
C ASP A 230 20.47 7.02 -15.07
N GLU A 231 20.42 6.09 -14.11
CA GLU A 231 19.65 4.85 -14.19
C GLU A 231 18.21 5.05 -13.68
N SER A 232 17.29 4.28 -14.22
CA SER A 232 15.89 4.32 -13.81
C SER A 232 15.67 3.88 -12.37
N LEU A 233 14.81 4.59 -11.65
CA LEU A 233 14.28 4.15 -10.36
C LEU A 233 13.36 2.93 -10.53
N ALA A 234 13.22 2.17 -9.44
CA ALA A 234 12.35 1.00 -9.38
C ALA A 234 11.25 1.16 -8.32
N ALA A 235 10.06 0.67 -8.64
CA ALA A 235 8.93 0.62 -7.73
C ALA A 235 8.57 -0.81 -7.31
N MET A 236 8.13 -0.95 -6.08
CA MET A 236 7.40 -2.10 -5.59
C MET A 236 5.92 -1.92 -5.89
N MET A 237 5.33 -2.86 -6.62
CA MET A 237 3.90 -2.92 -6.85
C MET A 237 3.29 -4.09 -6.08
N PRO A 238 2.36 -3.86 -5.15
CA PRO A 238 1.54 -4.93 -4.61
C PRO A 238 0.64 -5.52 -5.70
N VAL A 239 0.62 -6.85 -5.81
CA VAL A 239 -0.22 -7.59 -6.76
C VAL A 239 -1.15 -8.48 -5.97
N SER A 240 -2.47 -8.40 -6.23
CA SER A 240 -3.43 -9.29 -5.58
C SER A 240 -3.28 -10.71 -6.11
N LEU A 241 -3.08 -11.67 -5.21
CA LEU A 241 -3.03 -13.10 -5.52
C LEU A 241 -4.38 -13.79 -5.32
N ARG A 242 -5.44 -13.02 -5.02
CA ARG A 242 -6.76 -13.55 -4.71
C ARG A 242 -7.69 -13.48 -5.92
N GLU A 243 -8.42 -14.57 -6.13
CA GLU A 243 -9.54 -14.61 -7.07
C GLU A 243 -10.78 -13.87 -6.51
N ASN A 244 -10.94 -13.79 -5.17
CA ASN A 244 -12.08 -13.15 -4.49
C ASN A 244 -11.64 -12.16 -3.42
N ALA A 245 -12.12 -10.93 -3.52
CA ALA A 245 -11.82 -9.82 -2.60
C ALA A 245 -12.39 -10.00 -1.16
N SER A 246 -13.32 -10.92 -0.95
CA SER A 246 -14.01 -11.15 0.34
C SER A 246 -13.30 -12.12 1.29
N ALA A 247 -12.22 -12.77 0.87
CA ALA A 247 -11.44 -13.63 1.74
C ALA A 247 -10.57 -12.80 2.68
N GLY A 248 -10.79 -12.86 3.99
CA GLY A 248 -9.98 -12.17 5.00
C GLY A 248 -8.50 -12.61 5.00
N GLY A 249 -7.61 -11.76 5.51
CA GLY A 249 -6.17 -12.01 5.61
C GLY A 249 -5.32 -11.24 4.56
N ASN A 250 -4.01 -11.42 4.55
CA ASN A 250 -3.07 -10.86 3.58
C ASN A 250 -2.86 -11.84 2.42
N GLY A 251 -3.33 -11.49 1.20
CA GLY A 251 -3.12 -12.28 -0.02
C GLY A 251 -2.47 -11.42 -1.10
N VAL A 252 -1.36 -10.76 -0.76
CA VAL A 252 -0.67 -9.81 -1.63
C VAL A 252 0.70 -10.34 -2.01
N GLY A 253 0.95 -10.48 -3.31
CA GLY A 253 2.28 -10.64 -3.88
C GLY A 253 2.96 -9.31 -4.11
N VAL A 254 4.21 -9.35 -4.48
CA VAL A 254 5.02 -8.16 -4.79
C VAL A 254 5.62 -8.31 -6.18
N ALA A 255 5.46 -7.31 -7.03
CA ALA A 255 6.17 -7.18 -8.28
C ALA A 255 7.12 -5.98 -8.21
N ARG A 256 8.31 -6.10 -8.83
CA ARG A 256 9.23 -4.98 -9.04
C ARG A 256 9.07 -4.49 -10.47
N THR A 257 8.94 -3.18 -10.67
CA THR A 257 8.89 -2.59 -12.00
C THR A 257 9.83 -1.41 -12.10
N SER A 258 10.38 -1.17 -13.29
CA SER A 258 11.10 0.07 -13.60
C SER A 258 10.12 1.22 -13.71
N LEU A 259 10.48 2.39 -13.18
CA LEU A 259 9.73 3.64 -13.31
C LEU A 259 10.13 4.45 -14.53
N HIS A 260 11.25 4.09 -15.20
CA HIS A 260 11.77 4.82 -16.37
C HIS A 260 11.92 6.32 -16.13
N THR A 261 12.45 6.67 -14.95
CA THR A 261 12.71 8.07 -14.57
C THR A 261 13.84 8.71 -15.37
N ASP A 262 14.64 7.93 -16.08
CA ASP A 262 15.66 8.33 -17.04
C ASP A 262 15.03 8.89 -18.33
N ILE A 263 13.84 8.46 -18.72
CA ILE A 263 13.13 8.92 -19.94
C ILE A 263 12.48 10.29 -19.66
N GLU A 264 12.80 11.29 -20.50
CA GLU A 264 12.28 12.65 -20.37
C GLU A 264 10.86 12.79 -20.92
N ASP A 265 10.60 12.25 -22.12
CA ASP A 265 9.29 12.33 -22.75
C ASP A 265 8.22 11.56 -21.96
N PRO A 266 7.10 12.19 -21.57
CA PRO A 266 6.09 11.56 -20.74
C PRO A 266 5.31 10.44 -21.44
N LEU A 267 5.17 10.46 -22.77
CA LEU A 267 4.46 9.41 -23.51
C LEU A 267 5.36 8.19 -23.72
N GLU A 268 6.64 8.40 -24.06
CA GLU A 268 7.63 7.33 -24.11
C GLU A 268 7.79 6.66 -22.73
N ARG A 269 7.85 7.45 -21.67
CA ARG A 269 7.91 6.96 -20.29
C ARG A 269 6.66 6.17 -19.90
N LEU A 270 5.46 6.61 -20.30
CA LEU A 270 4.21 5.88 -20.08
C LEU A 270 4.24 4.51 -20.78
N GLN A 271 4.68 4.45 -22.04
CA GLN A 271 4.79 3.19 -22.76
C GLN A 271 5.81 2.26 -22.10
N ALA A 272 6.98 2.76 -21.74
CA ALA A 272 8.01 1.98 -21.06
C ALA A 272 7.54 1.45 -19.69
N CYS A 273 6.80 2.25 -18.92
CA CYS A 273 6.17 1.80 -17.67
C CYS A 273 5.15 0.68 -17.91
N HIS A 274 4.33 0.78 -18.95
CA HIS A 274 3.38 -0.25 -19.34
C HIS A 274 4.07 -1.57 -19.70
N ASP A 275 5.09 -1.50 -20.54
CA ASP A 275 5.83 -2.68 -21.00
C ASP A 275 6.49 -3.40 -19.82
N SER A 276 7.16 -2.65 -18.93
CA SER A 276 7.78 -3.19 -17.72
C SER A 276 6.75 -3.79 -16.76
N ALA A 277 5.62 -3.10 -16.52
CA ALA A 277 4.58 -3.60 -15.62
C ALA A 277 3.87 -4.84 -16.18
N THR A 278 3.76 -4.96 -17.50
CA THR A 278 3.17 -6.13 -18.16
C THR A 278 4.10 -7.33 -18.11
N ALA A 279 5.39 -7.13 -18.34
CA ALA A 279 6.40 -8.17 -18.23
C ALA A 279 6.46 -8.80 -16.82
N GLN A 280 6.25 -7.99 -15.77
CA GLN A 280 6.29 -8.45 -14.37
C GLN A 280 5.02 -9.18 -13.91
N LYS A 281 3.92 -9.09 -14.64
CA LYS A 281 2.67 -9.81 -14.33
C LYS A 281 2.66 -11.24 -14.87
N GLY A 282 3.70 -11.67 -15.58
CA GLY A 282 3.83 -13.03 -16.12
C GLY A 282 3.88 -14.10 -15.02
N GLU A 283 3.48 -15.33 -15.36
CA GLU A 283 3.45 -16.48 -14.45
C GLU A 283 4.83 -16.87 -13.86
N ASP A 284 5.91 -16.34 -14.41
CA ASP A 284 7.29 -16.66 -14.04
C ASP A 284 7.95 -15.70 -13.04
N SER A 285 7.21 -14.71 -12.50
CA SER A 285 7.77 -13.79 -11.51
C SER A 285 7.94 -14.49 -10.16
N VAL A 286 9.21 -14.68 -9.74
CA VAL A 286 9.60 -15.24 -8.43
C VAL A 286 9.05 -14.39 -7.28
N LEU A 287 9.12 -13.07 -7.43
CA LEU A 287 8.65 -12.11 -6.42
C LEU A 287 7.14 -12.21 -6.19
N SER A 288 6.37 -12.34 -7.26
CA SER A 288 4.90 -12.41 -7.15
C SER A 288 4.41 -13.74 -6.61
N ASN A 289 5.01 -14.86 -7.02
CA ASN A 289 4.47 -16.19 -6.77
C ASN A 289 5.11 -16.90 -5.58
N GLU A 290 6.42 -16.73 -5.36
CA GLU A 290 7.15 -17.48 -4.36
C GLU A 290 7.34 -16.71 -3.04
N MET A 291 7.46 -15.38 -3.11
CA MET A 291 7.65 -14.54 -1.93
C MET A 291 6.53 -14.66 -0.89
N PRO A 292 5.24 -14.69 -1.24
CA PRO A 292 4.19 -14.89 -0.26
C PRO A 292 4.33 -16.23 0.49
N VAL A 293 4.62 -17.31 -0.24
CA VAL A 293 4.82 -18.64 0.37
C VAL A 293 6.02 -18.63 1.30
N LEU A 294 7.12 -17.95 0.91
CA LEU A 294 8.31 -17.81 1.76
C LEU A 294 7.99 -16.99 3.02
N THR A 295 7.38 -15.82 2.87
CA THR A 295 7.09 -14.92 4.00
C THR A 295 6.09 -15.52 5.00
N GLU A 296 5.14 -16.31 4.54
CA GLU A 296 4.16 -16.99 5.40
C GLU A 296 4.75 -18.20 6.16
N ASN A 297 5.71 -18.89 5.56
CA ASN A 297 6.19 -20.16 6.08
C ASN A 297 7.58 -20.11 6.71
N LEU A 298 8.38 -19.07 6.46
CA LEU A 298 9.66 -18.86 7.13
C LEU A 298 9.47 -18.32 8.57
N PRO A 299 10.41 -18.65 9.48
CA PRO A 299 10.48 -17.97 10.78
C PRO A 299 10.60 -16.45 10.61
N GLY A 300 9.93 -15.66 11.49
CA GLY A 300 9.87 -14.21 11.37
C GLY A 300 11.24 -13.50 11.27
N VAL A 301 12.28 -14.06 11.89
CA VAL A 301 13.66 -13.53 11.79
C VAL A 301 14.19 -13.69 10.35
N LEU A 302 13.95 -14.84 9.72
CA LEU A 302 14.38 -15.09 8.34
C LEU A 302 13.54 -14.29 7.34
N THR A 303 12.23 -14.16 7.59
CA THR A 303 11.36 -13.30 6.79
C THR A 303 11.83 -11.84 6.85
N GLY A 304 12.13 -11.32 8.05
CA GLY A 304 12.65 -9.96 8.22
C GLY A 304 14.01 -9.76 7.53
N TRP A 305 14.92 -10.74 7.63
CA TRP A 305 16.19 -10.71 6.92
C TRP A 305 15.99 -10.67 5.39
N LEU A 306 15.10 -11.52 4.86
CA LEU A 306 14.81 -11.57 3.42
C LEU A 306 14.22 -10.26 2.92
N VAL A 307 13.21 -9.71 3.60
CA VAL A 307 12.59 -8.42 3.26
C VAL A 307 13.62 -7.30 3.27
N ASN A 308 14.46 -7.23 4.31
CA ASN A 308 15.54 -6.23 4.40
C ASN A 308 16.60 -6.38 3.31
N ARG A 309 16.84 -7.62 2.83
CA ARG A 309 17.77 -7.87 1.73
C ARG A 309 17.23 -7.42 0.39
N MET A 310 15.91 -7.46 0.22
CA MET A 310 15.23 -7.06 -1.02
C MET A 310 14.89 -5.58 -1.08
N ALA A 311 14.64 -4.92 0.04
CA ALA A 311 14.25 -3.51 0.10
C ALA A 311 15.18 -2.58 -0.72
N PRO A 312 16.52 -2.75 -0.73
CA PRO A 312 17.42 -1.93 -1.55
C PRO A 312 17.25 -2.08 -3.07
N SER A 313 16.49 -3.05 -3.55
CA SER A 313 16.19 -3.17 -5.00
C SER A 313 15.06 -2.27 -5.48
N MET A 314 14.48 -1.46 -4.59
CA MET A 314 13.31 -0.60 -4.86
C MET A 314 13.52 0.77 -4.22
N ASN A 315 12.99 1.82 -4.87
CA ASN A 315 13.07 3.21 -4.37
C ASN A 315 11.75 3.67 -3.75
N THR A 316 10.64 3.10 -4.17
CA THR A 316 9.30 3.47 -3.70
C THR A 316 8.32 2.31 -3.77
N VAL A 317 7.19 2.47 -3.10
CA VAL A 317 5.99 1.63 -3.30
C VAL A 317 5.00 2.42 -4.15
N VAL A 318 4.41 1.77 -5.16
CA VAL A 318 3.30 2.31 -5.94
C VAL A 318 2.15 1.33 -5.90
N SER A 319 1.09 1.70 -5.18
CA SER A 319 -0.09 0.86 -4.97
C SER A 319 -1.33 1.57 -5.49
N ASN A 320 -2.20 0.85 -6.19
CA ASN A 320 -3.47 1.37 -6.68
C ASN A 320 -4.59 0.41 -6.33
N VAL A 321 -5.56 0.89 -5.56
CA VAL A 321 -6.69 0.10 -5.08
C VAL A 321 -7.99 0.69 -5.65
N ARG A 322 -8.85 -0.18 -6.16
CA ARG A 322 -10.17 0.24 -6.62
C ARG A 322 -11.08 0.48 -5.42
N GLY A 323 -11.52 1.71 -5.25
CA GLY A 323 -12.49 2.10 -4.22
C GLY A 323 -13.95 2.02 -4.68
N PRO A 324 -14.90 2.43 -3.81
CA PRO A 324 -16.32 2.44 -4.12
C PRO A 324 -16.65 3.32 -5.33
N ALA A 325 -17.52 2.81 -6.20
CA ALA A 325 -17.95 3.55 -7.39
C ALA A 325 -19.02 4.59 -7.09
N GLN A 326 -19.82 4.36 -6.03
CA GLN A 326 -20.93 5.22 -5.60
C GLN A 326 -20.52 6.05 -4.37
N ALA A 327 -21.24 7.16 -4.16
CA ALA A 327 -21.08 7.97 -2.96
C ALA A 327 -21.34 7.13 -1.70
N GLN A 328 -20.54 7.35 -0.68
CA GLN A 328 -20.62 6.65 0.60
C GLN A 328 -20.99 7.63 1.70
N TYR A 329 -21.75 7.16 2.68
CA TYR A 329 -22.23 7.98 3.79
C TYR A 329 -21.93 7.28 5.12
N LEU A 330 -21.47 8.04 6.10
CA LEU A 330 -21.35 7.60 7.49
C LEU A 330 -22.30 8.41 8.37
N ALA A 331 -23.30 7.76 8.96
CA ALA A 331 -24.34 8.42 9.78
C ALA A 331 -24.98 9.65 9.09
N GLY A 332 -25.18 9.56 7.77
CA GLY A 332 -25.76 10.65 6.95
C GLY A 332 -24.74 11.64 6.39
N ALA A 333 -23.51 11.69 6.89
CA ALA A 333 -22.44 12.53 6.36
C ALA A 333 -21.84 11.90 5.10
N GLU A 334 -21.79 12.65 4.02
CA GLU A 334 -21.21 12.20 2.75
C GLU A 334 -19.70 12.18 2.80
N LEU A 335 -19.09 11.08 2.35
CA LEU A 335 -17.66 10.96 2.16
C LEU A 335 -17.22 11.79 0.94
N GLN A 336 -16.53 12.88 1.16
CA GLN A 336 -16.09 13.81 0.11
C GLN A 336 -14.78 13.38 -0.55
N ARG A 337 -13.81 12.90 0.24
CA ARG A 337 -12.47 12.56 -0.22
C ARG A 337 -11.97 11.33 0.53
N LEU A 338 -11.18 10.49 -0.13
CA LEU A 338 -10.63 9.27 0.46
C LEU A 338 -9.15 9.14 0.14
N TYR A 339 -8.27 9.46 1.07
CA TYR A 339 -6.83 9.37 0.90
C TYR A 339 -6.26 8.12 1.58
N PRO A 340 -5.63 7.20 0.83
CA PRO A 340 -4.93 6.07 1.43
C PRO A 340 -3.59 6.53 2.00
N ILE A 341 -3.31 6.16 3.25
CA ILE A 341 -2.09 6.51 3.97
C ILE A 341 -1.35 5.20 4.30
N SER A 342 -0.32 4.88 3.52
CA SER A 342 0.47 3.66 3.69
C SER A 342 1.80 3.94 4.41
N ILE A 343 2.71 2.96 4.51
CA ILE A 343 3.92 3.06 5.31
C ILE A 343 5.18 3.16 4.44
N PRO A 344 6.12 4.08 4.73
CA PRO A 344 7.50 3.98 4.28
C PRO A 344 8.27 2.99 5.17
N THR A 345 9.32 2.37 4.61
CA THR A 345 10.19 1.42 5.31
C THR A 345 11.66 1.78 5.11
N ASP A 346 12.57 1.15 5.86
CA ASP A 346 14.00 1.28 5.60
C ASP A 346 14.30 0.93 4.14
N ALA A 347 15.17 1.68 3.51
CA ALA A 347 15.52 1.67 2.09
C ALA A 347 14.43 2.17 1.12
N ILE A 348 13.16 2.29 1.54
CA ILE A 348 12.02 2.77 0.74
C ILE A 348 11.34 3.90 1.52
N GLY A 349 11.98 5.07 1.55
CA GLY A 349 11.59 6.20 2.40
C GLY A 349 10.34 6.96 1.95
N ILE A 350 9.75 6.62 0.80
CA ILE A 350 8.55 7.23 0.24
C ILE A 350 7.59 6.17 -0.31
N ASN A 351 6.29 6.39 -0.10
CA ASN A 351 5.21 5.49 -0.54
C ASN A 351 4.11 6.28 -1.24
N HIS A 352 3.63 5.75 -2.37
CA HIS A 352 2.54 6.30 -3.16
C HIS A 352 1.40 5.28 -3.21
N THR A 353 0.30 5.60 -2.61
CA THR A 353 -0.90 4.74 -2.68
C THR A 353 -2.07 5.56 -3.23
N ALA A 354 -2.82 4.97 -4.14
CA ALA A 354 -3.98 5.60 -4.74
C ALA A 354 -5.24 4.78 -4.53
N VAL A 355 -6.38 5.47 -4.45
CA VAL A 355 -7.71 4.86 -4.46
C VAL A 355 -8.65 5.66 -5.34
N SER A 356 -9.45 4.97 -6.15
CA SER A 356 -10.49 5.63 -6.96
C SER A 356 -11.77 5.80 -6.17
N TYR A 357 -12.28 7.04 -6.06
CA TYR A 357 -13.53 7.35 -5.37
C TYR A 357 -14.14 8.64 -5.92
N ALA A 358 -15.48 8.66 -6.08
CA ALA A 358 -16.27 9.86 -6.44
C ALA A 358 -15.71 10.66 -7.64
N GLY A 359 -15.30 9.95 -8.71
CA GLY A 359 -14.79 10.59 -9.93
C GLY A 359 -13.33 11.04 -9.90
N TYR A 360 -12.61 10.77 -8.82
CA TYR A 360 -11.19 11.10 -8.64
C TYR A 360 -10.36 9.85 -8.36
N MET A 361 -9.09 9.94 -8.67
CA MET A 361 -8.04 9.11 -8.09
C MET A 361 -7.38 9.92 -6.98
N TRP A 362 -7.59 9.48 -5.75
CA TRP A 362 -7.03 10.10 -4.55
C TRP A 362 -5.70 9.45 -4.24
N VAL A 363 -4.65 10.21 -4.35
CA VAL A 363 -3.27 9.76 -4.12
C VAL A 363 -2.83 10.22 -2.74
N GLY A 364 -2.46 9.27 -1.89
CA GLY A 364 -1.78 9.54 -0.63
C GLY A 364 -0.28 9.31 -0.78
N VAL A 365 0.51 10.28 -0.35
CA VAL A 365 1.96 10.18 -0.26
C VAL A 365 2.36 10.18 1.20
N VAL A 366 3.15 9.20 1.61
CA VAL A 366 3.73 9.16 2.96
C VAL A 366 5.23 8.94 2.84
N ALA A 367 6.00 9.77 3.54
CA ALA A 367 7.44 9.65 3.51
C ALA A 367 8.08 9.87 4.89
N CYS A 368 9.34 9.45 5.01
CA CYS A 368 10.19 9.89 6.10
C CYS A 368 10.40 11.40 6.01
N ARG A 369 10.15 12.13 7.10
CA ARG A 369 10.24 13.61 7.11
C ARG A 369 11.65 14.13 6.78
N ASP A 370 12.68 13.40 7.17
CA ASP A 370 14.06 13.81 6.93
C ASP A 370 14.46 13.60 5.45
N MET A 371 13.71 12.77 4.72
CA MET A 371 13.89 12.50 3.29
C MET A 371 12.95 13.32 2.40
N LEU A 372 11.81 13.77 2.91
CA LEU A 372 10.86 14.63 2.20
C LEU A 372 10.44 15.79 3.12
N PRO A 373 11.29 16.83 3.26
CA PRO A 373 11.00 17.95 4.16
C PRO A 373 9.88 18.86 3.64
N ASP A 374 9.61 18.86 2.34
CA ASP A 374 8.69 19.72 1.60
C ASP A 374 7.61 18.91 0.83
N PRO A 375 6.72 18.19 1.53
CA PRO A 375 5.73 17.30 0.89
C PRO A 375 4.77 18.04 -0.04
N GLU A 376 4.54 19.33 0.16
CA GLU A 376 3.70 20.17 -0.70
C GLU A 376 4.33 20.37 -2.08
N SER A 377 5.66 20.60 -2.14
CA SER A 377 6.40 20.69 -3.40
C SER A 377 6.36 19.36 -4.15
N TYR A 378 6.44 18.24 -3.44
CA TYR A 378 6.30 16.91 -4.04
C TYR A 378 4.88 16.68 -4.59
N ALA A 379 3.84 17.07 -3.86
CA ALA A 379 2.46 17.01 -4.34
C ALA A 379 2.24 17.86 -5.61
N GLN A 380 2.95 19.00 -5.73
CA GLN A 380 2.94 19.79 -6.95
C GLN A 380 3.61 19.03 -8.11
N CYS A 381 4.73 18.35 -7.87
CA CYS A 381 5.36 17.48 -8.88
C CYS A 381 4.41 16.38 -9.38
N ILE A 382 3.54 15.82 -8.51
CA ILE A 382 2.51 14.86 -8.94
C ILE A 382 1.48 15.53 -9.87
N ARG A 383 0.99 16.73 -9.53
CA ARG A 383 0.04 17.47 -10.39
C ARG A 383 0.67 17.82 -11.74
N ASP A 384 1.91 18.31 -11.72
CA ASP A 384 2.63 18.71 -12.93
C ASP A 384 3.00 17.52 -13.81
N SER A 385 3.21 16.35 -13.20
CA SER A 385 3.44 15.10 -13.95
C SER A 385 2.16 14.57 -14.59
N PHE A 386 1.00 14.87 -14.01
CA PHE A 386 -0.29 14.45 -14.53
C PHE A 386 -0.79 15.34 -15.68
N ASN A 387 -0.49 16.64 -15.66
CA ASN A 387 -0.89 17.63 -16.66
C ASN A 387 0.01 17.58 -17.90
#